data_e27460424d59d8cf292d83817f1a21be
#
_entry.id   e27460424d59d8cf292d83817f1a21be
#
_cell.length_a   1.000
_cell.length_b   1.000
_cell.length_c   1.000
_cell.angle_alpha   90.00
_cell.angle_beta   90.00
_cell.angle_gamma   90.00
#
_symmetry.space_group_name_H-M   'P 1'
#
loop_
_entity.id
_entity.type
_entity.pdbx_description
1 polymer ?
#
loop_
_entity_poly.entity_id
_entity_poly.type
_entity_poly.pdbx_seq_one_letter_code
_entity_poly.pdbx_strand_id
1 'polypeptide(L)'
;MLFRSTHFGEFECESFSVPHNGCPNVGYLIRVGGQVIAYITDMEYVPYSLKSQNIDTMIVECNYMKNLVPDDLPNLQHKVLGHCELDTTIGILQGSLRTLKHIILVHMGQGTLDREKAMERIRDVVPEYITVKWARADRNYDISACPF
;
A
#
# COMPACT_ATOMS: atom_id res chain seq x y z
N MET A 1 -5.87 -17.74 -9.23
CA MET A 1 -5.39 -16.95 -8.09
C MET A 1 -4.97 -17.93 -7.01
N LEU A 2 -3.69 -17.99 -6.68
CA LEU A 2 -3.18 -18.90 -5.64
C LEU A 2 -2.92 -18.05 -4.39
N PHE A 3 -3.94 -17.86 -3.57
CA PHE A 3 -3.72 -17.47 -2.20
C PHE A 3 -3.17 -18.66 -1.44
N ARG A 4 -2.04 -18.47 -0.78
CA ARG A 4 -1.49 -19.46 0.16
C ARG A 4 -1.67 -18.92 1.55
N SER A 5 -2.49 -19.59 2.35
CA SER A 5 -2.65 -19.27 3.77
C SER A 5 -1.64 -20.04 4.61
N THR A 6 -1.03 -19.37 5.57
CA THR A 6 -0.11 -19.94 6.55
C THR A 6 -0.48 -19.40 7.93
N HIS A 7 -0.45 -20.24 8.95
CA HIS A 7 -0.77 -19.87 10.33
C HIS A 7 0.49 -19.85 11.19
N PHE A 8 0.64 -18.79 12.01
CA PHE A 8 1.69 -18.63 13.02
C PHE A 8 1.06 -18.18 14.33
N GLY A 9 0.76 -19.13 15.22
CA GLY A 9 0.02 -18.84 16.44
C GLY A 9 -1.36 -18.25 16.11
N GLU A 10 -1.63 -17.04 16.57
CA GLU A 10 -2.88 -16.32 16.30
C GLU A 10 -2.90 -15.56 14.96
N PHE A 11 -1.78 -15.54 14.23
CA PHE A 11 -1.70 -14.90 12.92
C PHE A 11 -2.10 -15.86 11.79
N GLU A 12 -2.99 -15.41 10.95
CA GLU A 12 -3.23 -16.01 9.63
C GLU A 12 -2.65 -15.07 8.58
N CYS A 13 -1.75 -15.58 7.75
CA CYS A 13 -1.12 -14.83 6.66
C CYS A 13 -1.48 -15.44 5.31
N GLU A 14 -2.09 -14.66 4.45
CA GLU A 14 -2.47 -15.03 3.10
C GLU A 14 -1.68 -14.20 2.09
N SER A 15 -0.95 -14.85 1.17
CA SER A 15 -0.18 -14.16 0.14
C SER A 15 -0.89 -14.16 -1.20
N PHE A 16 -0.72 -13.08 -1.97
CA PHE A 16 -1.24 -12.94 -3.34
C PHE A 16 -0.20 -12.28 -4.25
N SER A 17 -0.14 -12.70 -5.52
CA SER A 17 0.84 -12.19 -6.46
C SER A 17 0.56 -10.74 -6.86
N VAL A 18 1.61 -9.93 -6.95
CA VAL A 18 1.58 -8.58 -7.49
C VAL A 18 2.67 -8.41 -8.57
N PRO A 19 2.43 -7.64 -9.65
CA PRO A 19 3.44 -7.43 -10.68
C PRO A 19 4.55 -6.51 -10.18
N HIS A 20 5.80 -6.88 -10.52
CA HIS A 20 7.01 -6.11 -10.20
C HIS A 20 8.04 -6.28 -11.31
N ASN A 21 7.86 -5.58 -12.43
CA ASN A 21 8.79 -5.59 -13.59
C ASN A 21 9.24 -7.02 -14.01
N GLY A 22 8.31 -7.98 -14.04
CA GLY A 22 8.60 -9.37 -14.38
C GLY A 22 9.24 -10.20 -13.26
N CYS A 23 9.59 -9.62 -12.14
CA CYS A 23 10.07 -10.34 -10.96
C CYS A 23 8.89 -10.89 -10.15
N PRO A 24 8.96 -12.14 -9.65
CA PRO A 24 7.95 -12.66 -8.73
C PRO A 24 7.89 -11.83 -7.45
N ASN A 25 6.71 -11.32 -7.12
CA ASN A 25 6.47 -10.59 -5.88
C ASN A 25 5.08 -10.87 -5.33
N VAL A 26 4.88 -10.66 -4.02
CA VAL A 26 3.63 -10.93 -3.31
C VAL A 26 3.26 -9.80 -2.35
N GLY A 27 1.97 -9.52 -2.30
CA GLY A 27 1.36 -8.81 -1.17
C GLY A 27 0.83 -9.80 -0.14
N TYR A 28 0.52 -9.30 1.05
CA TYR A 28 0.04 -10.09 2.17
C TYR A 28 -1.25 -9.51 2.75
N LEU A 29 -2.18 -10.41 3.09
CA LEU A 29 -3.28 -10.14 4.02
C LEU A 29 -2.96 -10.85 5.34
N ILE A 30 -2.86 -10.11 6.41
CA ILE A 30 -2.52 -10.61 7.74
C ILE A 30 -3.73 -10.41 8.64
N ARG A 31 -4.25 -11.50 9.20
CA ARG A 31 -5.38 -11.49 10.13
C ARG A 31 -4.89 -11.83 11.53
N VAL A 32 -5.20 -10.96 12.49
CA VAL A 32 -4.84 -11.13 13.89
C VAL A 32 -5.78 -10.33 14.78
N GLY A 33 -6.23 -10.90 15.89
CA GLY A 33 -7.07 -10.21 16.87
C GLY A 33 -8.35 -9.58 16.29
N GLY A 34 -8.92 -10.17 15.24
CA GLY A 34 -10.10 -9.64 14.55
C GLY A 34 -9.80 -8.48 13.56
N GLN A 35 -8.54 -8.13 13.36
CA GLN A 35 -8.10 -7.11 12.40
C GLN A 35 -7.58 -7.74 11.11
N VAL A 36 -7.68 -7.00 10.02
CA VAL A 36 -7.11 -7.36 8.71
C VAL A 36 -6.12 -6.26 8.29
N ILE A 37 -4.88 -6.65 8.10
CA ILE A 37 -3.79 -5.79 7.65
C ILE A 37 -3.41 -6.22 6.24
N ALA A 38 -3.42 -5.29 5.28
CA ALA A 38 -2.82 -5.50 3.96
C ALA A 38 -1.41 -4.89 3.95
N TYR A 39 -0.41 -5.67 3.56
CA TYR A 39 0.97 -5.21 3.34
C TYR A 39 1.34 -5.43 1.88
N ILE A 40 1.51 -4.35 1.13
CA ILE A 40 1.65 -4.41 -0.32
C ILE A 40 2.71 -3.38 -0.76
N THR A 41 3.87 -3.85 -1.19
CA THR A 41 4.99 -3.01 -1.63
C THR A 41 5.73 -3.66 -2.78
N ASP A 42 6.57 -2.90 -3.47
CA ASP A 42 7.30 -3.35 -4.66
C ASP A 42 6.36 -3.88 -5.73
N MET A 43 5.40 -3.05 -6.14
CA MET A 43 4.39 -3.45 -7.09
C MET A 43 4.06 -2.34 -8.09
N GLU A 44 3.72 -2.70 -9.31
CA GLU A 44 3.14 -1.78 -10.28
C GLU A 44 1.68 -1.44 -9.93
N TYR A 45 0.88 -2.49 -9.62
CA TYR A 45 -0.53 -2.37 -9.24
C TYR A 45 -1.02 -3.64 -8.51
N VAL A 46 -2.24 -3.59 -7.98
CA VAL A 46 -2.92 -4.79 -7.42
C VAL A 46 -3.92 -5.32 -8.43
N PRO A 47 -3.71 -6.53 -9.00
CA PRO A 47 -4.57 -7.09 -10.05
C PRO A 47 -5.89 -7.66 -9.54
N TYR A 48 -6.22 -7.49 -8.26
CA TYR A 48 -7.39 -8.07 -7.59
C TYR A 48 -8.21 -7.01 -6.87
N SER A 49 -9.51 -7.25 -6.72
CA SER A 49 -10.34 -6.44 -5.85
C SER A 49 -10.13 -6.82 -4.38
N LEU A 50 -9.72 -5.86 -3.57
CA LEU A 50 -9.56 -6.03 -2.12
C LEU A 50 -10.82 -5.66 -1.32
N LYS A 51 -11.92 -5.24 -1.98
CA LYS A 51 -13.15 -4.74 -1.33
C LYS A 51 -13.79 -5.69 -0.33
N SER A 52 -13.73 -6.99 -0.61
CA SER A 52 -14.33 -8.03 0.24
C SER A 52 -13.47 -8.44 1.43
N GLN A 53 -12.23 -7.94 1.51
CA GLN A 53 -11.27 -8.36 2.53
C GLN A 53 -11.45 -7.66 3.87
N ASN A 54 -12.29 -6.60 3.93
CA ASN A 54 -12.55 -5.82 5.15
C ASN A 54 -11.26 -5.35 5.85
N ILE A 55 -10.36 -4.76 5.07
CA ILE A 55 -9.04 -4.31 5.54
C ILE A 55 -9.20 -3.15 6.52
N ASP A 56 -8.63 -3.28 7.71
CA ASP A 56 -8.59 -2.24 8.74
C ASP A 56 -7.36 -1.33 8.58
N THR A 57 -6.22 -1.93 8.23
CA THR A 57 -4.96 -1.21 8.04
C THR A 57 -4.35 -1.57 6.70
N MET A 58 -3.98 -0.56 5.92
CA MET A 58 -3.26 -0.75 4.66
C MET A 58 -1.86 -0.15 4.75
N ILE A 59 -0.84 -0.99 4.63
CA ILE A 59 0.56 -0.60 4.46
C ILE A 59 0.86 -0.77 2.98
N VAL A 60 0.95 0.35 2.26
CA VAL A 60 0.96 0.35 0.80
C VAL A 60 2.03 1.27 0.24
N GLU A 61 2.64 0.83 -0.84
CA GLU A 61 3.60 1.65 -1.57
C GLU A 61 2.94 2.89 -2.19
N CYS A 62 3.66 4.03 -2.10
CA CYS A 62 3.40 5.23 -2.89
C CYS A 62 4.77 5.76 -3.33
N ASN A 63 5.22 5.34 -4.51
CA ASN A 63 6.62 5.48 -4.90
C ASN A 63 6.92 6.72 -5.71
N TYR A 64 6.07 7.08 -6.66
CA TYR A 64 6.36 8.21 -7.54
C TYR A 64 5.09 8.93 -8.02
N MET A 65 5.29 10.15 -8.50
CA MET A 65 4.33 10.92 -9.29
C MET A 65 4.81 10.96 -10.73
N LYS A 66 3.96 10.60 -11.68
CA LYS A 66 4.33 10.47 -13.10
C LYS A 66 4.99 11.74 -13.67
N ASN A 67 4.52 12.91 -13.29
CA ASN A 67 5.04 14.20 -13.74
C ASN A 67 6.40 14.59 -13.13
N LEU A 68 6.91 13.83 -12.16
CA LEU A 68 8.21 14.04 -11.53
C LEU A 68 9.26 13.01 -11.97
N VAL A 69 8.90 12.05 -12.81
CA VAL A 69 9.82 11.04 -13.33
C VAL A 69 10.48 11.58 -14.60
N PRO A 70 11.82 11.79 -14.61
CA PRO A 70 12.53 12.23 -15.81
C PRO A 70 12.50 11.16 -16.91
N ASP A 71 12.37 11.55 -18.17
CA ASP A 71 12.38 10.62 -19.31
C ASP A 71 13.73 9.89 -19.47
N ASP A 72 14.81 10.49 -18.99
CA ASP A 72 16.17 9.96 -19.03
C ASP A 72 16.60 9.28 -17.72
N LEU A 73 15.64 8.98 -16.83
CA LEU A 73 15.92 8.33 -15.56
C LEU A 73 16.60 6.97 -15.78
N PRO A 74 17.78 6.71 -15.19
CA PRO A 74 18.36 5.37 -15.18
C PRO A 74 17.36 4.36 -14.61
N ASN A 75 17.15 3.23 -15.32
CA ASN A 75 16.18 2.21 -14.96
C ASN A 75 14.71 2.66 -14.97
N LEU A 76 14.35 3.61 -15.85
CA LEU A 76 12.98 4.10 -16.01
C LEU A 76 11.96 2.96 -16.13
N GLN A 77 12.26 1.92 -16.90
CA GLN A 77 11.37 0.76 -17.06
C GLN A 77 11.09 0.08 -15.71
N HIS A 78 12.13 -0.15 -14.92
CA HIS A 78 11.95 -0.74 -13.58
C HIS A 78 11.15 0.18 -12.65
N LYS A 79 11.38 1.49 -12.75
CA LYS A 79 10.62 2.48 -11.99
C LYS A 79 9.12 2.40 -12.27
N VAL A 80 8.74 2.35 -13.55
CA VAL A 80 7.33 2.40 -13.97
C VAL A 80 6.64 1.04 -13.83
N LEU A 81 7.32 -0.05 -14.17
CA LEU A 81 6.74 -1.41 -14.14
C LEU A 81 6.96 -2.15 -12.81
N GLY A 82 7.81 -1.61 -11.94
CA GLY A 82 8.15 -2.24 -10.66
C GLY A 82 7.55 -1.53 -9.44
N HIS A 83 7.09 -0.28 -9.60
CA HIS A 83 6.68 0.53 -8.45
C HIS A 83 5.35 1.24 -8.67
N CYS A 84 4.67 1.54 -7.56
CA CYS A 84 3.32 2.09 -7.57
C CYS A 84 3.32 3.62 -7.73
N GLU A 85 2.66 4.08 -8.76
CA GLU A 85 2.39 5.48 -9.02
C GLU A 85 1.29 6.01 -8.09
N LEU A 86 1.32 7.31 -7.76
CA LEU A 86 0.37 7.94 -6.84
C LEU A 86 -1.10 7.70 -7.20
N ASP A 87 -1.49 7.83 -8.47
CA ASP A 87 -2.88 7.62 -8.90
C ASP A 87 -3.31 6.16 -8.74
N THR A 88 -2.38 5.23 -8.98
CA THR A 88 -2.60 3.80 -8.72
C THR A 88 -2.77 3.53 -7.23
N THR A 89 -1.92 4.13 -6.39
CA THR A 89 -2.07 4.04 -4.92
C THR A 89 -3.44 4.56 -4.47
N ILE A 90 -3.86 5.73 -4.96
CA ILE A 90 -5.18 6.32 -4.66
C ILE A 90 -6.30 5.36 -5.07
N GLY A 91 -6.22 4.76 -6.26
CA GLY A 91 -7.22 3.80 -6.73
C GLY A 91 -7.32 2.54 -5.85
N ILE A 92 -6.19 2.04 -5.35
CA ILE A 92 -6.15 0.91 -4.40
C ILE A 92 -6.85 1.30 -3.08
N LEU A 93 -6.54 2.49 -2.54
CA LEU A 93 -7.14 3.00 -1.30
C LEU A 93 -8.65 3.13 -1.44
N GLN A 94 -9.14 3.75 -2.52
CA GLN A 94 -10.57 3.94 -2.78
C GLN A 94 -11.36 2.63 -2.78
N GLY A 95 -10.71 1.53 -3.21
CA GLY A 95 -11.31 0.20 -3.18
C GLY A 95 -11.62 -0.32 -1.78
N SER A 96 -11.00 0.21 -0.73
CA SER A 96 -11.09 -0.31 0.65
C SER A 96 -11.54 0.73 1.70
N LEU A 97 -11.85 1.97 1.32
CA LEU A 97 -12.17 3.08 2.25
C LEU A 97 -13.26 2.74 3.28
N ARG A 98 -14.20 1.89 2.93
CA ARG A 98 -15.33 1.55 3.80
C ARG A 98 -14.92 0.95 5.14
N THR A 99 -13.82 0.23 5.19
CA THR A 99 -13.36 -0.50 6.37
C THR A 99 -12.03 0.00 6.92
N LEU A 100 -11.29 0.79 6.13
CA LEU A 100 -9.99 1.34 6.52
C LEU A 100 -10.09 2.27 7.73
N LYS A 101 -9.13 2.11 8.63
CA LYS A 101 -8.89 2.96 9.81
C LYS A 101 -7.52 3.61 9.72
N HIS A 102 -6.54 2.87 9.20
CA HIS A 102 -5.15 3.32 9.11
C HIS A 102 -4.57 3.07 7.73
N ILE A 103 -3.86 4.06 7.21
CA ILE A 103 -3.06 3.99 5.98
C ILE A 103 -1.63 4.38 6.34
N ILE A 104 -0.67 3.51 6.03
CA ILE A 104 0.75 3.75 6.16
C ILE A 104 1.38 3.67 4.78
N LEU A 105 1.85 4.81 4.29
CA LEU A 105 2.49 4.91 2.98
C LEU A 105 3.97 4.56 3.12
N VAL A 106 4.44 3.63 2.32
CA VAL A 106 5.80 3.08 2.35
C VAL A 106 6.49 3.20 1.00
N HIS A 107 7.76 2.85 0.95
CA HIS A 107 8.57 2.69 -0.25
C HIS A 107 8.57 3.91 -1.19
N MET A 108 8.78 5.07 -0.61
CA MET A 108 8.76 6.37 -1.30
C MET A 108 10.00 6.56 -2.17
N GLY A 109 9.80 6.90 -3.45
CA GLY A 109 10.89 7.18 -4.39
C GLY A 109 11.60 8.50 -4.08
N GLN A 110 12.92 8.46 -4.01
CA GLN A 110 13.73 9.65 -3.83
C GLN A 110 13.75 10.49 -5.12
N GLY A 111 13.42 11.78 -5.01
CA GLY A 111 13.42 12.73 -6.12
C GLY A 111 12.27 12.57 -7.13
N THR A 112 11.44 11.53 -6.99
CA THR A 112 10.31 11.28 -7.90
C THR A 112 8.94 11.35 -7.20
N LEU A 113 8.92 11.70 -5.93
CA LEU A 113 7.71 11.88 -5.13
C LEU A 113 7.78 13.19 -4.33
N ASP A 114 6.80 14.06 -4.52
CA ASP A 114 6.53 15.21 -3.66
C ASP A 114 5.53 14.77 -2.58
N ARG A 115 6.02 14.57 -1.36
CA ARG A 115 5.21 14.01 -0.26
C ARG A 115 4.07 14.91 0.18
N GLU A 116 4.24 16.24 0.10
CA GLU A 116 3.21 17.20 0.50
C GLU A 116 2.06 17.16 -0.50
N LYS A 117 2.35 17.30 -1.79
CA LYS A 117 1.34 17.21 -2.85
C LYS A 117 0.68 15.82 -2.92
N ALA A 118 1.44 14.76 -2.70
CA ALA A 118 0.87 13.42 -2.66
C ALA A 118 -0.10 13.26 -1.48
N MET A 119 0.25 13.80 -0.31
CA MET A 119 -0.64 13.80 0.86
C MET A 119 -1.91 14.61 0.62
N GLU A 120 -1.82 15.79 0.01
CA GLU A 120 -2.98 16.60 -0.37
C GLU A 120 -3.93 15.79 -1.26
N ARG A 121 -3.43 15.20 -2.34
CA ARG A 121 -4.22 14.39 -3.27
C ARG A 121 -4.84 13.16 -2.62
N ILE A 122 -4.13 12.50 -1.71
CA ILE A 122 -4.67 11.37 -0.96
C ILE A 122 -5.80 11.86 -0.03
N ARG A 123 -5.62 13.00 0.63
CA ARG A 123 -6.62 13.59 1.54
C ARG A 123 -7.88 14.07 0.83
N ASP A 124 -7.81 14.43 -0.45
CA ASP A 124 -8.99 14.78 -1.26
C ASP A 124 -9.96 13.59 -1.41
N VAL A 125 -9.48 12.35 -1.29
CA VAL A 125 -10.29 11.14 -1.48
C VAL A 125 -10.46 10.30 -0.21
N VAL A 126 -9.55 10.41 0.75
CA VAL A 126 -9.56 9.64 2.00
C VAL A 126 -10.26 10.42 3.09
N PRO A 127 -11.36 9.91 3.69
CA PRO A 127 -12.06 10.57 4.79
C PRO A 127 -11.16 10.93 5.98
N GLU A 128 -11.45 12.04 6.66
CA GLU A 128 -10.62 12.56 7.76
C GLU A 128 -10.48 11.60 8.95
N TYR A 129 -11.48 10.77 9.19
CA TYR A 129 -11.44 9.78 10.28
C TYR A 129 -10.44 8.64 10.03
N ILE A 130 -9.95 8.46 8.78
CA ILE A 130 -8.90 7.49 8.47
C ILE A 130 -7.55 8.16 8.68
N THR A 131 -6.69 7.57 9.51
CA THR A 131 -5.33 8.09 9.69
C THR A 131 -4.48 7.77 8.46
N VAL A 132 -3.73 8.76 7.97
CA VAL A 132 -2.75 8.56 6.88
C VAL A 132 -1.40 9.06 7.35
N LYS A 133 -0.37 8.21 7.24
CA LYS A 133 1.00 8.53 7.67
C LYS A 133 2.01 8.05 6.63
N TRP A 134 3.08 8.82 6.44
CA TRP A 134 4.29 8.35 5.79
C TRP A 134 5.11 7.53 6.79
N ALA A 135 5.54 6.34 6.38
CA ALA A 135 6.43 5.52 7.20
C ALA A 135 7.79 6.19 7.39
N ARG A 136 8.36 6.03 8.60
CA ARG A 136 9.70 6.44 8.98
C ARG A 136 10.39 5.28 9.66
N ALA A 137 11.64 5.02 9.33
CA ALA A 137 12.41 3.87 9.83
C ALA A 137 12.63 3.89 11.36
N ASP A 138 12.53 5.07 11.97
CA ASP A 138 12.76 5.29 13.41
C ASP A 138 11.46 5.36 14.25
N ARG A 139 10.30 4.96 13.68
CA ARG A 139 9.00 5.10 14.33
C ARG A 139 8.23 3.79 14.41
N ASN A 140 7.52 3.64 15.52
CA ASN A 140 6.47 2.66 15.70
C ASN A 140 5.11 3.29 15.40
N TYR A 141 4.21 2.51 14.82
CA TYR A 141 2.85 2.95 14.48
C TYR A 141 1.86 2.07 15.22
N ASP A 142 1.01 2.70 16.02
CA ASP A 142 -0.14 2.03 16.58
C ASP A 142 -1.21 1.88 15.49
N ILE A 143 -1.57 0.64 15.21
CA ILE A 143 -2.58 0.24 14.21
C ILE A 143 -3.71 -0.54 14.86
N SER A 144 -3.83 -0.48 16.19
CA SER A 144 -4.93 -1.12 16.90
C SER A 144 -6.27 -0.57 16.42
N ALA A 145 -7.22 -1.46 16.18
CA ALA A 145 -8.57 -1.08 15.76
C ALA A 145 -9.41 -0.54 16.93
N CYS A 146 -8.95 -0.77 18.16
CA CYS A 146 -9.62 -0.32 19.35
C CYS A 146 -8.96 0.99 19.84
N PRO A 147 -9.68 2.13 19.84
CA PRO A 147 -9.17 3.34 20.46
C PRO A 147 -9.19 3.29 21.99
N PHE A 148 -9.39 2.12 22.56
CA PHE A 148 -9.25 1.76 24.00
C PHE A 148 -9.80 0.35 24.26
#